data_ea8afd72c5a645eab4321e8eba5e2a4d
#
_entry.id   ea8afd72c5a645eab4321e8eba5e2a4d
#
_cell.length_a   1.000
_cell.length_b   1.000
_cell.length_c   1.000
_cell.angle_alpha   90.00
_cell.angle_beta   90.00
_cell.angle_gamma   90.00
#
_symmetry.space_group_name_H-M   'P 1'
#
loop_
_entity.id
_entity.type
_entity.pdbx_description
1 polymer ?
#
loop_
_entity_poly.entity_id
_entity_poly.type
_entity_poly.pdbx_seq_one_letter_code
_entity_poly.pdbx_strand_id
1 'polypeptide(L)'
;MRVLIVRNNYNPKALESALLLEVYLASQGVEYRAYDTDELRSSLSLNEPEKVDDIDSYDLAVVLGGDGTILRTAAQIKYRRIPVLGVNFGHLGFMANSNEDGIIPVVAAALAGELTVEQRTNLIIDVFYEGDENVELEPNSSPTEGSSAQFFALNELVLARGAQGRVIDCRYAVSGEMVADVKGDGIIIATATGSTAYALSAGGPLVAPGYSGLVVVPIAPHSLHSRALVTGPSDVVEVFMDP
;
A
#
# COMPACT_ATOMS: atom_id res chain seq x y z
N MET A 1 26.01 -1.72 1.57
CA MET A 1 24.64 -2.21 1.61
C MET A 1 24.07 -1.95 2.99
N ARG A 2 22.88 -1.39 3.07
CA ARG A 2 22.22 -1.01 4.31
C ARG A 2 20.81 -1.60 4.35
N VAL A 3 20.46 -2.28 5.44
CA VAL A 3 19.21 -3.01 5.60
C VAL A 3 18.32 -2.34 6.63
N LEU A 4 17.08 -2.06 6.27
CA LEU A 4 16.02 -1.66 7.19
C LEU A 4 15.36 -2.93 7.75
N ILE A 5 15.32 -3.07 9.07
CA ILE A 5 14.58 -4.14 9.75
C ILE A 5 13.33 -3.52 10.37
N VAL A 6 12.15 -4.05 10.04
CA VAL A 6 10.90 -3.67 10.70
C VAL A 6 10.31 -4.91 11.36
N ARG A 7 10.09 -4.87 12.67
CA ARG A 7 9.62 -6.02 13.44
C ARG A 7 8.29 -5.74 14.13
N ASN A 8 7.46 -6.78 14.18
CA ASN A 8 6.25 -6.76 14.99
C ASN A 8 6.61 -7.05 16.45
N ASN A 9 6.65 -6.02 17.27
CA ASN A 9 7.01 -6.07 18.69
C ASN A 9 6.00 -6.82 19.57
N TYR A 10 4.83 -7.17 19.06
CA TYR A 10 3.84 -8.01 19.77
C TYR A 10 4.00 -9.51 19.49
N ASN A 11 4.90 -9.90 18.57
CA ASN A 11 5.14 -11.29 18.24
C ASN A 11 6.53 -11.73 18.75
N PRO A 12 6.62 -12.59 19.78
CA PRO A 12 7.90 -13.03 20.33
C PRO A 12 8.82 -13.70 19.32
N LYS A 13 8.26 -14.48 18.36
CA LYS A 13 9.05 -15.11 17.30
C LYS A 13 9.66 -14.10 16.32
N ALA A 14 8.93 -13.02 16.03
CA ALA A 14 9.45 -11.93 15.20
C ALA A 14 10.60 -11.19 15.91
N LEU A 15 10.48 -10.96 17.22
CA LEU A 15 11.56 -10.35 18.01
C LEU A 15 12.81 -11.23 18.08
N GLU A 16 12.65 -12.52 18.36
CA GLU A 16 13.76 -13.48 18.38
C GLU A 16 14.47 -13.53 17.02
N SER A 17 13.69 -13.63 15.94
CA SER A 17 14.24 -13.65 14.58
C SER A 17 14.92 -12.34 14.19
N ALA A 18 14.43 -11.19 14.69
CA ALA A 18 15.10 -9.91 14.49
C ALA A 18 16.50 -9.89 15.13
N LEU A 19 16.63 -10.36 16.37
CA LEU A 19 17.92 -10.44 17.07
C LEU A 19 18.90 -11.37 16.32
N LEU A 20 18.42 -12.54 15.84
CA LEU A 20 19.25 -13.44 15.04
C LEU A 20 19.70 -12.77 13.73
N LEU A 21 18.79 -12.05 13.06
CA LEU A 21 19.10 -11.32 11.85
C LEU A 21 20.12 -10.21 12.09
N GLU A 22 19.99 -9.45 13.15
CA GLU A 22 20.95 -8.39 13.51
C GLU A 22 22.37 -8.95 13.72
N VAL A 23 22.48 -10.07 14.46
CA VAL A 23 23.78 -10.76 14.66
C VAL A 23 24.35 -11.25 13.32
N TYR A 24 23.50 -11.82 12.45
CA TYR A 24 23.92 -12.28 11.14
C TYR A 24 24.43 -11.12 10.27
N LEU A 25 23.66 -10.03 10.13
CA LEU A 25 24.05 -8.87 9.32
C LEU A 25 25.35 -8.24 9.82
N ALA A 26 25.51 -8.11 11.14
CA ALA A 26 26.75 -7.62 11.74
C ALA A 26 27.94 -8.53 11.39
N SER A 27 27.77 -9.86 11.42
CA SER A 27 28.82 -10.81 11.03
C SER A 27 29.22 -10.73 9.56
N GLN A 28 28.30 -10.29 8.71
CA GLN A 28 28.54 -10.09 7.26
C GLN A 28 29.05 -8.68 6.93
N GLY A 29 29.22 -7.79 7.94
CA GLY A 29 29.61 -6.39 7.73
C GLY A 29 28.55 -5.55 7.01
N VAL A 30 27.27 -5.95 7.09
CA VAL A 30 26.14 -5.24 6.51
C VAL A 30 25.60 -4.26 7.54
N GLU A 31 25.49 -2.99 7.18
CA GLU A 31 24.86 -1.97 8.03
C GLU A 31 23.34 -2.22 8.12
N TYR A 32 22.79 -2.04 9.30
CA TYR A 32 21.35 -2.17 9.52
C TYR A 32 20.83 -1.20 10.56
N ARG A 33 19.52 -0.96 10.52
CA ARG A 33 18.77 -0.30 11.57
C ARG A 33 17.44 -0.99 11.77
N ALA A 34 17.04 -1.19 13.03
CA ALA A 34 15.79 -1.85 13.38
C ALA A 34 14.79 -0.86 13.96
N TYR A 35 13.53 -0.99 13.56
CA TYR A 35 12.39 -0.23 14.06
C TYR A 35 11.28 -1.19 14.50
N ASP A 36 10.58 -0.83 15.54
CA ASP A 36 9.35 -1.50 15.92
C ASP A 36 8.19 -1.00 15.05
N THR A 37 7.27 -1.89 14.69
CA THR A 37 6.13 -1.54 13.81
C THR A 37 5.27 -0.40 14.35
N ASP A 38 5.26 -0.18 15.68
CA ASP A 38 4.50 0.92 16.29
C ASP A 38 5.18 2.28 16.12
N GLU A 39 6.52 2.31 16.00
CA GLU A 39 7.28 3.53 15.72
C GLU A 39 6.96 4.06 14.32
N LEU A 40 6.53 3.17 13.41
CA LEU A 40 6.19 3.50 12.03
C LEU A 40 4.73 3.92 11.84
N ARG A 41 3.95 4.05 12.91
CA ARG A 41 2.60 4.59 12.81
C ARG A 41 2.65 6.04 12.40
N SER A 42 2.18 6.33 11.20
CA SER A 42 2.05 7.67 10.64
C SER A 42 0.71 7.79 9.94
N SER A 43 0.29 9.01 9.62
CA SER A 43 -0.76 9.21 8.64
C SER A 43 -0.24 8.75 7.27
N LEU A 44 -1.16 8.45 6.36
CA LEU A 44 -0.79 8.10 4.99
C LEU A 44 -0.52 9.34 4.11
N SER A 45 -0.53 10.53 4.72
CA SER A 45 -0.24 11.79 4.04
C SER A 45 1.20 11.83 3.52
N LEU A 46 1.35 12.21 2.25
CA LEU A 46 2.67 12.42 1.66
C LEU A 46 3.41 13.64 2.23
N ASN A 47 2.67 14.56 2.86
CA ASN A 47 3.22 15.78 3.46
C ASN A 47 3.80 15.56 4.87
N GLU A 48 3.56 14.40 5.48
CA GLU A 48 4.20 14.08 6.77
C GLU A 48 5.61 13.52 6.56
N PRO A 49 6.55 13.90 7.46
CA PRO A 49 7.90 13.35 7.42
C PRO A 49 7.88 11.85 7.71
N GLU A 50 8.80 11.14 7.10
CA GLU A 50 9.03 9.73 7.40
C GLU A 50 9.51 9.54 8.84
N LYS A 51 9.12 8.41 9.45
CA LYS A 51 9.60 8.01 10.78
C LYS A 51 10.93 7.26 10.72
N VAL A 52 11.32 6.83 9.52
CA VAL A 52 12.59 6.15 9.27
C VAL A 52 13.60 7.18 8.83
N ASP A 53 14.68 7.32 9.59
CA ASP A 53 15.76 8.22 9.25
C ASP A 53 16.49 7.77 7.99
N ASP A 54 16.85 8.72 7.12
CA ASP A 54 17.62 8.48 5.89
C ASP A 54 17.05 7.34 5.03
N ILE A 55 15.72 7.31 4.85
CA ILE A 55 15.02 6.21 4.16
C ILE A 55 15.63 5.89 2.79
N ASP A 56 16.14 6.89 2.07
CA ASP A 56 16.74 6.73 0.76
C ASP A 56 18.10 5.99 0.78
N SER A 57 18.68 5.78 1.96
CA SER A 57 19.97 5.08 2.12
C SER A 57 19.85 3.57 2.24
N TYR A 58 18.62 3.01 2.29
CA TYR A 58 18.42 1.59 2.44
C TYR A 58 18.32 0.88 1.10
N ASP A 59 19.01 -0.26 0.99
CA ASP A 59 19.01 -1.12 -0.20
C ASP A 59 17.96 -2.23 -0.13
N LEU A 60 17.50 -2.58 1.09
CA LEU A 60 16.53 -3.64 1.36
C LEU A 60 15.78 -3.35 2.65
N ALA A 61 14.47 -3.59 2.68
CA ALA A 61 13.68 -3.64 3.89
C ALA A 61 13.28 -5.08 4.21
N VAL A 62 13.65 -5.59 5.38
CA VAL A 62 13.25 -6.90 5.90
C VAL A 62 12.16 -6.69 6.95
N VAL A 63 10.97 -7.19 6.67
CA VAL A 63 9.78 -6.99 7.50
C VAL A 63 9.42 -8.29 8.20
N LEU A 64 9.56 -8.31 9.51
CA LEU A 64 9.28 -9.46 10.38
C LEU A 64 7.88 -9.32 10.99
N GLY A 65 6.88 -9.78 10.25
CA GLY A 65 5.48 -9.64 10.64
C GLY A 65 4.52 -10.01 9.51
N GLY A 66 3.23 -9.82 9.74
CA GLY A 66 2.18 -10.03 8.72
C GLY A 66 1.98 -8.81 7.82
N ASP A 67 0.93 -8.91 6.98
CA ASP A 67 0.58 -7.89 5.97
C ASP A 67 0.45 -6.47 6.56
N GLY A 68 -0.10 -6.33 7.77
CA GLY A 68 -0.21 -5.02 8.43
C GLY A 68 1.15 -4.36 8.74
N THR A 69 2.20 -5.15 9.02
CA THR A 69 3.56 -4.65 9.23
C THR A 69 4.16 -4.22 7.89
N ILE A 70 3.91 -5.00 6.83
CA ILE A 70 4.33 -4.66 5.46
C ILE A 70 3.69 -3.36 5.00
N LEU A 71 2.37 -3.18 5.22
CA LEU A 71 1.66 -1.95 4.87
C LEU A 71 2.24 -0.71 5.56
N ARG A 72 2.57 -0.80 6.86
CA ARG A 72 3.22 0.31 7.58
C ARG A 72 4.61 0.61 7.04
N THR A 73 5.38 -0.42 6.71
CA THR A 73 6.70 -0.27 6.08
C THR A 73 6.57 0.39 4.72
N ALA A 74 5.63 -0.07 3.89
CA ALA A 74 5.36 0.51 2.58
C ALA A 74 4.95 2.00 2.67
N ALA A 75 4.19 2.38 3.70
CA ALA A 75 3.84 3.78 3.96
C ALA A 75 5.04 4.68 4.31
N GLN A 76 6.14 4.11 4.82
CA GLN A 76 7.40 4.85 5.01
C GLN A 76 8.23 4.89 3.73
N ILE A 77 8.29 3.79 3.00
CA ILE A 77 9.02 3.69 1.73
C ILE A 77 8.34 4.52 0.64
N LYS A 78 6.98 4.57 0.65
CA LYS A 78 6.17 5.27 -0.34
C LYS A 78 6.50 4.79 -1.77
N TYR A 79 6.84 5.70 -2.67
CA TYR A 79 7.15 5.43 -4.10
C TYR A 79 8.61 5.05 -4.36
N ARG A 80 9.44 4.91 -3.34
CA ARG A 80 10.86 4.56 -3.49
C ARG A 80 11.02 3.10 -3.92
N ARG A 81 12.07 2.83 -4.67
CA ARG A 81 12.38 1.50 -5.19
C ARG A 81 13.23 0.67 -4.21
N ILE A 82 12.81 0.60 -2.95
CA ILE A 82 13.44 -0.22 -1.93
C ILE A 82 12.71 -1.57 -1.91
N PRO A 83 13.37 -2.70 -2.25
CA PRO A 83 12.77 -4.01 -2.16
C PRO A 83 12.32 -4.31 -0.72
N VAL A 84 11.16 -4.96 -0.58
CA VAL A 84 10.60 -5.37 0.72
C VAL A 84 10.53 -6.89 0.78
N LEU A 85 11.27 -7.48 1.71
CA LEU A 85 11.19 -8.90 2.04
C LEU A 85 10.31 -9.08 3.28
N GLY A 86 9.06 -9.47 3.09
CA GLY A 86 8.14 -9.80 4.17
C GLY A 86 8.31 -11.24 4.64
N VAL A 87 8.47 -11.46 5.94
CA VAL A 87 8.57 -12.78 6.57
C VAL A 87 7.52 -12.90 7.67
N ASN A 88 6.62 -13.88 7.54
CA ASN A 88 5.49 -14.06 8.44
C ASN A 88 5.81 -15.03 9.59
N PHE A 89 5.31 -14.70 10.77
CA PHE A 89 5.43 -15.51 12.00
C PHE A 89 4.06 -15.94 12.57
N GLY A 90 3.00 -15.83 11.79
CA GLY A 90 1.63 -16.13 12.20
C GLY A 90 0.81 -16.71 11.07
N HIS A 91 -0.44 -16.26 10.93
CA HIS A 91 -1.27 -16.64 9.79
C HIS A 91 -0.69 -16.07 8.50
N LEU A 92 -0.51 -16.94 7.51
CA LEU A 92 -0.01 -16.55 6.20
C LEU A 92 -0.98 -15.56 5.55
N GLY A 93 -0.47 -14.38 5.19
CA GLY A 93 -1.20 -13.37 4.43
C GLY A 93 -0.91 -13.47 2.93
N PHE A 94 -1.21 -12.42 2.20
CA PHE A 94 -1.03 -12.34 0.75
C PHE A 94 0.32 -11.70 0.33
N MET A 95 1.06 -11.10 1.26
CA MET A 95 2.27 -10.33 0.94
C MET A 95 3.54 -10.90 1.57
N ALA A 96 3.43 -11.65 2.67
CA ALA A 96 4.58 -12.18 3.38
C ALA A 96 4.88 -13.63 3.00
N ASN A 97 6.18 -13.97 2.97
CA ASN A 97 6.66 -15.33 2.75
C ASN A 97 6.54 -16.17 4.03
N SER A 98 6.45 -17.50 3.89
CA SER A 98 6.56 -18.41 5.03
C SER A 98 7.98 -18.39 5.62
N ASN A 99 8.09 -18.75 6.89
CA ASN A 99 9.37 -18.82 7.61
C ASN A 99 9.75 -20.27 7.97
N GLU A 100 9.50 -21.21 7.07
CA GLU A 100 9.73 -22.63 7.34
C GLU A 100 11.22 -22.97 7.47
N ASP A 101 12.06 -22.34 6.64
CA ASP A 101 13.51 -22.56 6.62
C ASP A 101 14.30 -21.61 7.55
N GLY A 102 13.61 -20.74 8.29
CA GLY A 102 14.21 -19.71 9.13
C GLY A 102 14.58 -18.44 8.38
N ILE A 103 14.88 -17.36 9.14
CA ILE A 103 15.11 -16.01 8.59
C ILE A 103 16.44 -15.90 7.84
N ILE A 104 17.50 -16.55 8.30
CA ILE A 104 18.85 -16.34 7.77
C ILE A 104 19.00 -16.81 6.31
N PRO A 105 18.55 -18.02 5.92
CA PRO A 105 18.65 -18.46 4.53
C PRO A 105 17.96 -17.53 3.55
N VAL A 106 16.75 -17.07 3.85
CA VAL A 106 15.98 -16.21 2.94
C VAL A 106 16.60 -14.82 2.82
N VAL A 107 17.10 -14.24 3.92
CA VAL A 107 17.80 -12.96 3.87
C VAL A 107 19.15 -13.09 3.16
N ALA A 108 19.89 -14.18 3.38
CA ALA A 108 21.13 -14.44 2.65
C ALA A 108 20.89 -14.49 1.14
N ALA A 109 19.86 -15.19 0.68
CA ALA A 109 19.48 -15.25 -0.72
C ALA A 109 19.08 -13.88 -1.27
N ALA A 110 18.35 -13.06 -0.47
CA ALA A 110 18.01 -11.68 -0.85
C ALA A 110 19.27 -10.82 -1.03
N LEU A 111 20.23 -10.89 -0.10
CA LEU A 111 21.48 -10.15 -0.15
C LEU A 111 22.36 -10.59 -1.33
N ALA A 112 22.29 -11.87 -1.71
CA ALA A 112 22.98 -12.42 -2.88
C ALA A 112 22.28 -12.08 -4.22
N GLY A 113 21.08 -11.50 -4.20
CA GLY A 113 20.30 -11.22 -5.41
C GLY A 113 19.69 -12.48 -6.06
N GLU A 114 19.52 -13.54 -5.30
CA GLU A 114 18.99 -14.83 -5.77
C GLU A 114 17.45 -14.90 -5.75
N LEU A 115 16.79 -13.89 -5.13
CA LEU A 115 15.34 -13.83 -5.08
C LEU A 115 14.75 -13.04 -6.26
N THR A 116 13.60 -13.47 -6.73
CA THR A 116 12.84 -12.73 -7.73
C THR A 116 12.12 -11.56 -7.07
N VAL A 117 12.26 -10.35 -7.63
CA VAL A 117 11.56 -9.15 -7.19
C VAL A 117 10.25 -9.01 -7.98
N GLU A 118 9.13 -9.01 -7.27
CA GLU A 118 7.81 -8.70 -7.83
C GLU A 118 7.52 -7.21 -7.64
N GLN A 119 7.14 -6.53 -8.72
CA GLN A 119 6.70 -5.14 -8.65
C GLN A 119 5.23 -5.05 -8.24
N ARG A 120 4.91 -4.15 -7.34
CA ARG A 120 3.56 -3.87 -6.86
C ARG A 120 3.18 -2.43 -7.17
N THR A 121 1.97 -2.25 -7.73
CA THR A 121 1.38 -0.92 -7.91
C THR A 121 0.96 -0.35 -6.55
N ASN A 122 1.11 0.96 -6.40
CA ASN A 122 0.57 1.73 -5.29
C ASN A 122 -0.34 2.85 -5.82
N LEU A 123 -1.09 3.47 -4.93
CA LEU A 123 -1.88 4.66 -5.21
C LEU A 123 -1.15 5.90 -4.70
N ILE A 124 -1.07 6.92 -5.54
CA ILE A 124 -0.89 8.30 -5.14
C ILE A 124 -2.26 8.95 -5.29
N ILE A 125 -2.72 9.60 -4.24
CA ILE A 125 -4.06 10.14 -4.12
C ILE A 125 -3.95 11.63 -3.92
N ASP A 126 -4.40 12.39 -4.88
CA ASP A 126 -4.49 13.85 -4.81
C ASP A 126 -5.93 14.25 -4.48
N VAL A 127 -6.09 15.14 -3.51
CA VAL A 127 -7.39 15.66 -3.08
C VAL A 127 -7.46 17.15 -3.42
N PHE A 128 -8.51 17.53 -4.13
CA PHE A 128 -8.82 18.91 -4.50
C PHE A 128 -10.13 19.32 -3.84
N TYR A 129 -10.16 20.52 -3.29
CA TYR A 129 -11.38 21.14 -2.76
C TYR A 129 -11.92 22.19 -3.73
N GLU A 130 -13.17 22.56 -3.55
CA GLU A 130 -13.78 23.64 -4.33
C GLU A 130 -12.95 24.93 -4.21
N GLY A 131 -12.49 25.46 -5.35
CA GLY A 131 -11.64 26.64 -5.41
C GLY A 131 -10.14 26.36 -5.66
N ASP A 132 -9.72 25.10 -5.65
CA ASP A 132 -8.38 24.72 -6.12
C ASP A 132 -8.27 24.94 -7.65
N GLU A 133 -7.07 25.25 -8.12
CA GLU A 133 -6.83 25.43 -9.56
C GLU A 133 -7.05 24.11 -10.31
N ASN A 134 -7.57 24.20 -11.54
CA ASN A 134 -7.69 23.03 -12.42
C ASN A 134 -6.29 22.53 -12.79
N VAL A 135 -5.97 21.32 -12.34
CA VAL A 135 -4.70 20.67 -12.62
C VAL A 135 -4.95 19.48 -13.56
N GLU A 136 -4.16 19.39 -14.62
CA GLU A 136 -4.18 18.21 -15.49
C GLU A 136 -3.51 17.05 -14.75
N LEU A 137 -4.21 15.92 -14.61
CA LEU A 137 -3.72 14.71 -13.99
C LEU A 137 -3.02 13.85 -15.04
N GLU A 138 -1.75 13.55 -14.84
CA GLU A 138 -1.01 12.63 -15.71
C GLU A 138 -0.83 11.26 -15.05
N PRO A 139 -1.06 10.14 -15.79
CA PRO A 139 -0.80 8.79 -15.29
C PRO A 139 0.68 8.63 -14.90
N ASN A 140 0.93 7.95 -13.78
CA ASN A 140 2.29 7.67 -13.27
C ASN A 140 3.14 8.91 -12.96
N SER A 141 2.54 10.09 -12.82
CA SER A 141 3.21 11.29 -12.41
C SER A 141 3.62 11.26 -10.92
N SER A 142 4.53 12.12 -10.54
CA SER A 142 4.75 12.51 -9.15
C SER A 142 3.48 13.18 -8.60
N PRO A 143 3.36 13.31 -7.25
CA PRO A 143 2.22 14.03 -6.66
C PRO A 143 1.98 15.38 -7.32
N THR A 144 0.71 15.66 -7.63
CA THR A 144 0.33 16.83 -8.42
C THR A 144 0.52 18.12 -7.63
N GLU A 145 1.20 19.10 -8.21
CA GLU A 145 1.29 20.45 -7.61
C GLU A 145 -0.10 21.11 -7.60
N GLY A 146 -0.43 21.77 -6.49
CA GLY A 146 -1.72 22.46 -6.30
C GLY A 146 -2.82 21.62 -5.65
N SER A 147 -2.58 20.34 -5.35
CA SER A 147 -3.53 19.54 -4.56
C SER A 147 -3.59 20.03 -3.11
N SER A 148 -4.80 20.04 -2.51
CA SER A 148 -5.00 20.43 -1.11
C SER A 148 -4.43 19.42 -0.12
N ALA A 149 -4.43 18.13 -0.47
CA ALA A 149 -3.82 17.06 0.32
C ALA A 149 -3.41 15.89 -0.58
N GLN A 150 -2.34 15.21 -0.18
CA GLN A 150 -1.79 14.07 -0.91
C GLN A 150 -1.61 12.88 0.03
N PHE A 151 -1.97 11.68 -0.46
CA PHE A 151 -1.86 10.44 0.32
C PHE A 151 -1.23 9.33 -0.52
N PHE A 152 -0.69 8.34 0.20
CA PHE A 152 -0.16 7.10 -0.34
C PHE A 152 -0.97 5.91 0.15
N ALA A 153 -1.25 4.94 -0.71
CA ALA A 153 -1.79 3.65 -0.30
C ALA A 153 -1.22 2.51 -1.14
N LEU A 154 -0.88 1.39 -0.49
CA LEU A 154 -0.49 0.15 -1.17
C LEU A 154 -1.72 -0.69 -1.52
N ASN A 155 -2.76 -0.68 -0.68
CA ASN A 155 -3.97 -1.46 -0.92
C ASN A 155 -5.05 -0.65 -1.65
N GLU A 156 -5.70 0.28 -0.96
CA GLU A 156 -6.87 0.98 -1.51
C GLU A 156 -7.08 2.36 -0.89
N LEU A 157 -7.81 3.20 -1.63
CA LEU A 157 -8.55 4.35 -1.15
C LEU A 157 -10.01 3.94 -0.90
N VAL A 158 -10.55 4.32 0.23
CA VAL A 158 -11.98 4.14 0.55
C VAL A 158 -12.62 5.49 0.81
N LEU A 159 -13.61 5.84 0.00
CA LEU A 159 -14.52 6.94 0.26
C LEU A 159 -15.83 6.33 0.75
N ALA A 160 -16.17 6.57 2.01
CA ALA A 160 -17.33 5.96 2.64
C ALA A 160 -18.13 6.99 3.44
N ARG A 161 -19.42 6.68 3.63
CA ARG A 161 -20.30 7.48 4.47
C ARG A 161 -19.74 7.66 5.87
N GLY A 162 -19.93 8.85 6.42
CA GLY A 162 -19.56 9.14 7.79
C GLY A 162 -20.49 8.49 8.83
N ALA A 163 -20.20 8.69 10.10
CA ALA A 163 -20.94 8.14 11.24
C ALA A 163 -22.42 8.51 11.28
N GLN A 164 -22.85 9.56 10.60
CA GLN A 164 -24.27 10.01 10.55
C GLN A 164 -25.16 9.12 9.66
N GLY A 165 -24.60 8.14 8.96
CA GLY A 165 -25.39 7.15 8.21
C GLY A 165 -25.99 7.64 6.90
N ARG A 166 -25.70 8.85 6.43
CA ARG A 166 -26.14 9.33 5.13
C ARG A 166 -25.35 8.61 4.04
N VAL A 167 -26.05 8.12 3.01
CA VAL A 167 -25.39 7.57 1.81
C VAL A 167 -24.51 8.62 1.16
N ILE A 168 -23.42 8.17 0.53
CA ILE A 168 -22.66 9.05 -0.34
C ILE A 168 -23.34 9.11 -1.72
N ASP A 169 -23.20 10.25 -2.37
CA ASP A 169 -23.55 10.46 -3.77
C ASP A 169 -22.28 10.98 -4.45
N CYS A 170 -21.74 10.19 -5.37
CA CYS A 170 -20.51 10.55 -6.06
C CYS A 170 -20.55 10.05 -7.52
N ARG A 171 -19.75 10.70 -8.35
CA ARG A 171 -19.52 10.28 -9.73
C ARG A 171 -18.06 9.88 -9.86
N TYR A 172 -17.77 8.94 -10.75
CA TYR A 172 -16.38 8.66 -11.06
C TYR A 172 -16.13 8.60 -12.56
N ALA A 173 -14.94 9.04 -12.92
CA ALA A 173 -14.41 8.98 -14.28
C ALA A 173 -13.14 8.12 -14.31
N VAL A 174 -12.81 7.63 -15.50
CA VAL A 174 -11.55 6.93 -15.77
C VAL A 174 -10.90 7.64 -16.94
N SER A 175 -9.72 8.21 -16.72
CA SER A 175 -8.96 8.96 -17.72
C SER A 175 -9.80 10.07 -18.41
N GLY A 176 -10.58 10.81 -17.60
CA GLY A 176 -11.45 11.91 -18.06
C GLY A 176 -12.82 11.48 -18.60
N GLU A 177 -13.05 10.18 -18.85
CA GLU A 177 -14.32 9.68 -19.33
C GLU A 177 -15.25 9.28 -18.16
N MET A 178 -16.41 9.92 -18.06
CA MET A 178 -17.40 9.64 -17.02
C MET A 178 -17.95 8.22 -17.15
N VAL A 179 -17.82 7.44 -16.08
CA VAL A 179 -18.21 6.02 -16.08
C VAL A 179 -19.58 5.82 -15.43
N ALA A 180 -19.78 6.32 -14.21
CA ALA A 180 -21.05 6.10 -13.50
C ALA A 180 -21.24 7.07 -12.34
N ASP A 181 -22.51 7.21 -11.95
CA ASP A 181 -22.95 7.76 -10.68
C ASP A 181 -23.08 6.62 -9.65
N VAL A 182 -22.55 6.82 -8.47
CA VAL A 182 -22.59 5.86 -7.36
C VAL A 182 -23.30 6.46 -6.18
N LYS A 183 -24.43 5.89 -5.84
CA LYS A 183 -25.16 6.20 -4.60
C LYS A 183 -25.19 4.97 -3.72
N GLY A 184 -24.63 5.07 -2.52
CA GLY A 184 -24.47 3.90 -1.65
C GLY A 184 -23.69 4.21 -0.39
N ASP A 185 -23.11 3.17 0.23
CA ASP A 185 -22.31 3.33 1.44
C ASP A 185 -20.90 3.85 1.14
N GLY A 186 -20.42 3.69 -0.11
CA GLY A 186 -19.09 4.15 -0.49
C GLY A 186 -18.62 3.67 -1.86
N ILE A 187 -17.37 3.99 -2.13
CA ILE A 187 -16.60 3.52 -3.29
C ILE A 187 -15.17 3.19 -2.85
N ILE A 188 -14.61 2.11 -3.38
CA ILE A 188 -13.23 1.68 -3.16
C ILE A 188 -12.47 1.79 -4.47
N ILE A 189 -11.29 2.38 -4.44
CA ILE A 189 -10.31 2.32 -5.53
C ILE A 189 -9.12 1.52 -5.01
N ALA A 190 -8.93 0.31 -5.53
CA ALA A 190 -7.92 -0.62 -5.04
C ALA A 190 -6.86 -0.90 -6.10
N THR A 191 -5.64 -1.16 -5.64
CA THR A 191 -4.58 -1.77 -6.44
C THR A 191 -4.84 -3.28 -6.60
N ALA A 192 -4.04 -3.96 -7.42
CA ALA A 192 -4.03 -5.41 -7.47
C ALA A 192 -3.75 -6.04 -6.09
N THR A 193 -2.84 -5.46 -5.30
CA THR A 193 -2.58 -5.89 -3.92
C THR A 193 -3.82 -5.73 -3.04
N GLY A 194 -4.51 -4.58 -3.12
CA GLY A 194 -5.74 -4.29 -2.39
C GLY A 194 -6.95 -5.12 -2.83
N SER A 195 -6.89 -5.76 -4.03
CA SER A 195 -7.98 -6.61 -4.51
C SER A 195 -8.29 -7.79 -3.58
N THR A 196 -7.34 -8.20 -2.74
CA THR A 196 -7.49 -9.26 -1.73
C THR A 196 -7.90 -8.72 -0.34
N ALA A 197 -8.02 -7.40 -0.19
CA ALA A 197 -8.37 -6.72 1.07
C ALA A 197 -9.87 -6.33 1.11
N TYR A 198 -10.19 -5.06 1.39
CA TYR A 198 -11.58 -4.62 1.52
C TYR A 198 -12.35 -4.68 0.19
N ALA A 199 -11.66 -4.46 -0.93
CA ALA A 199 -12.27 -4.61 -2.25
C ALA A 199 -12.86 -6.01 -2.47
N LEU A 200 -12.20 -7.08 -2.01
CA LEU A 200 -12.72 -8.44 -2.05
C LEU A 200 -14.01 -8.58 -1.24
N SER A 201 -14.01 -8.07 -0.01
CA SER A 201 -15.18 -8.11 0.88
C SER A 201 -16.37 -7.34 0.31
N ALA A 202 -16.13 -6.30 -0.47
CA ALA A 202 -17.15 -5.52 -1.17
C ALA A 202 -17.63 -6.15 -2.49
N GLY A 203 -17.13 -7.34 -2.84
CA GLY A 203 -17.53 -8.08 -4.06
C GLY A 203 -16.69 -7.75 -5.30
N GLY A 204 -15.52 -7.14 -5.13
CA GLY A 204 -14.55 -6.94 -6.21
C GLY A 204 -13.87 -8.24 -6.66
N PRO A 205 -13.29 -8.26 -7.86
CA PRO A 205 -12.55 -9.42 -8.36
C PRO A 205 -11.19 -9.59 -7.68
N LEU A 206 -10.68 -10.82 -7.66
CA LEU A 206 -9.29 -11.09 -7.41
C LEU A 206 -8.45 -10.70 -8.64
N VAL A 207 -7.41 -9.93 -8.43
CA VAL A 207 -6.50 -9.47 -9.48
C VAL A 207 -5.09 -9.96 -9.20
N ALA A 208 -4.40 -10.43 -10.24
CA ALA A 208 -3.03 -10.90 -10.11
C ALA A 208 -2.12 -9.75 -9.61
N PRO A 209 -1.23 -10.02 -8.63
CA PRO A 209 -0.45 -8.98 -7.95
C PRO A 209 0.40 -8.08 -8.87
N GLY A 210 0.92 -8.64 -9.96
CA GLY A 210 1.71 -7.90 -10.95
C GLY A 210 0.89 -7.04 -11.93
N TYR A 211 -0.44 -7.00 -11.80
CA TYR A 211 -1.27 -6.13 -12.62
C TYR A 211 -1.19 -4.68 -12.14
N SER A 212 -1.01 -3.75 -13.05
CA SER A 212 -0.77 -2.33 -12.73
C SER A 212 -1.99 -1.41 -12.87
N GLY A 213 -3.13 -1.93 -13.34
CA GLY A 213 -4.40 -1.18 -13.30
C GLY A 213 -5.06 -1.19 -11.93
N LEU A 214 -6.18 -0.50 -11.81
CA LEU A 214 -6.93 -0.33 -10.58
C LEU A 214 -8.26 -1.10 -10.62
N VAL A 215 -8.82 -1.33 -9.45
CA VAL A 215 -10.15 -1.93 -9.28
C VAL A 215 -11.05 -0.93 -8.58
N VAL A 216 -12.13 -0.52 -9.24
CA VAL A 216 -13.15 0.36 -8.68
C VAL A 216 -14.31 -0.49 -8.21
N VAL A 217 -14.64 -0.43 -6.91
CA VAL A 217 -15.69 -1.27 -6.30
C VAL A 217 -16.67 -0.39 -5.52
N PRO A 218 -17.91 -0.23 -5.97
CA PRO A 218 -18.96 0.41 -5.19
C PRO A 218 -19.32 -0.39 -3.93
N ILE A 219 -19.54 0.30 -2.80
CA ILE A 219 -19.93 -0.33 -1.53
C ILE A 219 -21.45 -0.19 -1.36
N ALA A 220 -22.15 -1.31 -1.28
CA ALA A 220 -23.61 -1.38 -1.12
C ALA A 220 -24.37 -0.37 -2.01
N PRO A 221 -24.11 -0.34 -3.32
CA PRO A 221 -24.75 0.61 -4.21
C PRO A 221 -26.27 0.38 -4.28
N HIS A 222 -27.04 1.46 -4.37
CA HIS A 222 -28.49 1.39 -4.53
C HIS A 222 -28.92 0.98 -5.97
N SER A 223 -27.98 0.98 -6.92
CA SER A 223 -28.23 0.52 -8.29
C SER A 223 -28.02 -0.98 -8.42
N LEU A 224 -28.99 -1.70 -8.99
CA LEU A 224 -28.87 -3.13 -9.29
C LEU A 224 -27.87 -3.43 -10.42
N HIS A 225 -27.51 -2.43 -11.21
CA HIS A 225 -26.59 -2.57 -12.34
C HIS A 225 -25.14 -2.19 -12.02
N SER A 226 -24.90 -1.69 -10.83
CA SER A 226 -23.54 -1.32 -10.40
C SER A 226 -22.65 -2.56 -10.28
N ARG A 227 -21.48 -2.51 -10.89
CA ARG A 227 -20.48 -3.59 -10.89
C ARG A 227 -19.10 -3.03 -10.63
N ALA A 228 -18.22 -3.88 -10.11
CA ALA A 228 -16.81 -3.56 -10.05
C ALA A 228 -16.23 -3.41 -11.47
N LEU A 229 -15.36 -2.41 -11.63
CA LEU A 229 -14.63 -2.13 -12.86
C LEU A 229 -13.14 -2.38 -12.63
N VAL A 230 -12.46 -2.97 -13.63
CA VAL A 230 -11.01 -3.07 -13.67
C VAL A 230 -10.50 -2.13 -14.77
N THR A 231 -9.60 -1.22 -14.42
CA THR A 231 -9.06 -0.22 -15.36
C THR A 231 -7.82 -0.73 -16.09
N GLY A 232 -7.37 -0.02 -17.10
CA GLY A 232 -6.07 -0.25 -17.74
C GLY A 232 -4.88 0.18 -16.87
N PRO A 233 -3.65 -0.25 -17.23
CA PRO A 233 -2.45 0.03 -16.44
C PRO A 233 -2.06 1.52 -16.32
N SER A 234 -2.51 2.34 -17.26
CA SER A 234 -2.19 3.78 -17.31
C SER A 234 -3.38 4.67 -17.02
N ASP A 235 -4.47 4.09 -16.53
CA ASP A 235 -5.67 4.87 -16.26
C ASP A 235 -5.57 5.62 -14.92
N VAL A 236 -6.14 6.82 -14.92
CA VAL A 236 -6.39 7.62 -13.72
C VAL A 236 -7.85 7.49 -13.34
N VAL A 237 -8.13 7.23 -12.06
CA VAL A 237 -9.49 7.22 -11.53
C VAL A 237 -9.75 8.52 -10.79
N GLU A 238 -10.77 9.25 -11.21
CA GLU A 238 -11.20 10.50 -10.63
C GLU A 238 -12.55 10.27 -9.93
N VAL A 239 -12.70 10.76 -8.70
CA VAL A 239 -13.96 10.67 -7.95
C VAL A 239 -14.41 12.07 -7.55
N PHE A 240 -15.62 12.41 -7.94
CA PHE A 240 -16.27 13.69 -7.67
C PHE A 240 -17.35 13.48 -6.61
N MET A 241 -17.21 14.17 -5.50
CA MET A 241 -18.20 14.17 -4.41
C MET A 241 -19.15 15.34 -4.61
N ASP A 242 -20.44 15.08 -4.67
CA ASP A 242 -21.43 16.15 -4.66
C ASP A 242 -21.63 16.62 -3.20
N PRO A 243 -21.75 17.95 -2.95
CA PRO A 243 -21.86 18.54 -1.63
C PRO A 243 -23.12 18.12 -0.85
#